data_03bae1ce8879a353c0758e9d600efe57
#
_entry.id   03bae1ce8879a353c0758e9d600efe57
#
_cell.length_a   1.000
_cell.length_b   1.000
_cell.length_c   1.000
_cell.angle_alpha   90.00
_cell.angle_beta   90.00
_cell.angle_gamma   90.00
#
_symmetry.space_group_name_H-M   'P 1'
#
loop_
_entity.id
_entity.type
_entity.pdbx_description
1 polymer ?
#
loop_
_entity_poly.entity_id
_entity_poly.type
_entity_poly.pdbx_seq_one_letter_code
_entity_poly.pdbx_strand_id
1 'polypeptide(L)'
;MIMKRLFTNITMVMMTLAMAMTLTSCDEDVDQAYDLNGTWTGAIKTIVQSNRFGYYEETWLTDITFVQDGDFSRGGYGYEYDYSPDGYEFRNRFDWTVRNGRIYLYYDDGTDIVIDRYSQTRDRFSGIFCDARTFDDVASFRLIKTSDNRYWAPTRSANPAPTDSIKGPRK
;
A
#
# COMPACT_ATOMS: atom_id res chain seq x y z
N MET A 1 18.21 -47.17 -25.48
CA MET A 1 16.76 -46.90 -25.28
C MET A 1 16.44 -46.38 -23.89
N ILE A 2 17.20 -46.69 -22.84
CA ILE A 2 17.00 -46.28 -21.43
C ILE A 2 17.27 -44.77 -21.20
N MET A 3 18.30 -44.20 -21.84
CA MET A 3 18.69 -42.79 -21.68
C MET A 3 17.60 -41.80 -22.14
N LYS A 4 16.87 -42.08 -23.23
CA LYS A 4 15.79 -41.21 -23.71
C LYS A 4 14.63 -41.12 -22.72
N ARG A 5 14.28 -42.22 -22.05
CA ARG A 5 13.20 -42.23 -21.03
C ARG A 5 13.60 -41.49 -19.74
N LEU A 6 14.88 -41.55 -19.39
CA LEU A 6 15.40 -40.82 -18.21
C LEU A 6 15.33 -39.31 -18.43
N PHE A 7 15.75 -38.81 -19.60
CA PHE A 7 15.67 -37.39 -19.95
C PHE A 7 14.21 -36.86 -19.96
N THR A 8 13.27 -37.62 -20.53
CA THR A 8 11.86 -37.25 -20.59
C THR A 8 11.25 -37.13 -19.19
N ASN A 9 11.59 -38.06 -18.29
CA ASN A 9 11.08 -38.03 -16.92
C ASN A 9 11.66 -36.86 -16.10
N ILE A 10 12.95 -36.53 -16.26
CA ILE A 10 13.59 -35.40 -15.58
C ILE A 10 12.98 -34.08 -16.09
N THR A 11 12.75 -33.93 -17.39
CA THR A 11 12.13 -32.72 -17.96
C THR A 11 10.70 -32.54 -17.48
N MET A 12 9.92 -33.63 -17.35
CA MET A 12 8.56 -33.59 -16.86
C MET A 12 8.47 -33.20 -15.37
N VAL A 13 9.39 -33.72 -14.56
CA VAL A 13 9.48 -33.36 -13.12
C VAL A 13 9.91 -31.89 -12.93
N MET A 14 10.85 -31.39 -13.73
CA MET A 14 11.24 -29.98 -13.69
C MET A 14 10.11 -29.05 -14.12
N MET A 15 9.31 -29.44 -15.11
CA MET A 15 8.20 -28.63 -15.61
C MET A 15 7.05 -28.57 -14.62
N THR A 16 6.76 -29.67 -13.91
CA THR A 16 5.75 -29.67 -12.83
C THR A 16 6.21 -28.91 -11.60
N LEU A 17 7.50 -28.93 -11.27
CA LEU A 17 8.04 -28.14 -10.15
C LEU A 17 8.01 -26.63 -10.43
N ALA A 18 8.29 -26.22 -11.67
CA ALA A 18 8.21 -24.83 -12.09
C ALA A 18 6.76 -24.28 -12.06
N MET A 19 5.76 -25.10 -12.41
CA MET A 19 4.35 -24.70 -12.31
C MET A 19 3.86 -24.60 -10.87
N ALA A 20 4.36 -25.40 -9.95
CA ALA A 20 3.97 -25.33 -8.53
C ALA A 20 4.44 -24.04 -7.85
N MET A 21 5.56 -23.45 -8.26
CA MET A 21 6.07 -22.19 -7.69
C MET A 21 5.28 -20.94 -8.14
N THR A 22 4.54 -21.02 -9.25
CA THR A 22 3.76 -19.86 -9.75
C THR A 22 2.38 -19.73 -9.09
N LEU A 23 1.89 -20.77 -8.43
CA LEU A 23 0.56 -20.75 -7.80
C LEU A 23 0.57 -20.20 -6.38
N THR A 24 1.70 -20.24 -5.66
CA THR A 24 1.79 -19.75 -4.28
C THR A 24 1.84 -18.23 -4.18
N SER A 25 2.36 -17.52 -5.18
CA SER A 25 2.43 -16.05 -5.19
C SER A 25 1.07 -15.36 -5.25
N CYS A 26 0.03 -16.04 -5.75
CA CYS A 26 -1.31 -15.47 -5.82
C CYS A 26 -2.03 -15.43 -4.47
N ASP A 27 -1.77 -16.41 -3.62
CA ASP A 27 -2.40 -16.51 -2.31
C ASP A 27 -1.74 -15.54 -1.32
N GLU A 28 -0.41 -15.38 -1.36
CA GLU A 28 0.34 -14.46 -0.51
C GLU A 28 -0.09 -12.99 -0.70
N ASP A 29 -0.34 -12.55 -1.94
CA ASP A 29 -0.80 -11.19 -2.22
C ASP A 29 -2.23 -10.94 -1.68
N VAL A 30 -3.10 -11.96 -1.67
CA VAL A 30 -4.44 -11.89 -1.09
C VAL A 30 -4.37 -11.84 0.43
N ASP A 31 -3.56 -12.70 1.05
CA ASP A 31 -3.37 -12.71 2.50
C ASP A 31 -2.81 -11.38 2.99
N GLN A 32 -1.86 -10.82 2.25
CA GLN A 32 -1.31 -9.51 2.54
C GLN A 32 -2.33 -8.39 2.40
N ALA A 33 -3.17 -8.42 1.35
CA ALA A 33 -4.26 -7.46 1.18
C ALA A 33 -5.27 -7.56 2.33
N TYR A 34 -5.57 -8.77 2.79
CA TYR A 34 -6.42 -9.01 3.95
C TYR A 34 -5.85 -8.43 5.24
N ASP A 35 -4.55 -8.58 5.47
CA ASP A 35 -3.88 -8.04 6.66
C ASP A 35 -3.76 -6.51 6.63
N LEU A 36 -3.68 -5.89 5.45
CA LEU A 36 -3.69 -4.43 5.28
C LEU A 36 -5.05 -3.81 5.63
N ASN A 37 -6.16 -4.53 5.37
CA ASN A 37 -7.50 -4.02 5.56
C ASN A 37 -7.71 -3.44 6.96
N GLY A 38 -8.15 -2.17 7.05
CA GLY A 38 -8.33 -1.44 8.30
C GLY A 38 -7.73 -0.04 8.28
N THR A 39 -7.74 0.62 9.43
CA THR A 39 -7.17 1.96 9.62
C THR A 39 -5.86 1.87 10.38
N TRP A 40 -4.87 2.58 9.88
CA TRP A 40 -3.52 2.64 10.36
C TRP A 40 -3.16 4.08 10.68
N THR A 41 -2.75 4.36 11.91
CA THR A 41 -2.44 5.71 12.40
C THR A 41 -0.98 5.81 12.80
N GLY A 42 -0.32 6.91 12.48
CA GLY A 42 1.05 7.13 12.90
C GLY A 42 1.72 8.32 12.26
N ALA A 43 2.99 8.16 11.87
CA ALA A 43 3.80 9.24 11.36
C ALA A 43 4.43 8.88 10.01
N ILE A 44 4.41 9.86 9.10
CA ILE A 44 5.17 9.88 7.85
C ILE A 44 6.30 10.90 8.02
N LYS A 45 7.50 10.53 7.60
CA LYS A 45 8.68 11.39 7.54
C LYS A 45 9.10 11.59 6.11
N THR A 46 9.11 12.84 5.67
CA THR A 46 9.55 13.26 4.34
C THR A 46 10.85 14.06 4.43
N ILE A 47 11.64 14.05 3.37
CA ILE A 47 12.79 14.94 3.21
C ILE A 47 12.36 16.11 2.33
N VAL A 48 12.32 17.29 2.92
CA VAL A 48 11.93 18.52 2.23
C VAL A 48 13.18 19.32 1.89
N GLN A 49 13.28 19.78 0.64
CA GLN A 49 14.31 20.72 0.22
C GLN A 49 13.82 22.15 0.37
N SER A 50 14.50 22.95 1.19
CA SER A 50 14.24 24.37 1.36
C SER A 50 15.38 25.20 0.80
N ASN A 51 15.05 26.25 0.06
CA ASN A 51 16.05 27.22 -0.44
C ASN A 51 16.80 27.96 0.68
N ARG A 52 16.25 27.97 1.90
CA ARG A 52 16.80 28.70 3.04
C ARG A 52 17.57 27.80 4.02
N PHE A 53 17.13 26.54 4.19
CA PHE A 53 17.65 25.64 5.22
C PHE A 53 18.29 24.37 4.66
N GLY A 54 18.36 24.20 3.34
CA GLY A 54 18.83 22.97 2.72
C GLY A 54 17.80 21.84 2.84
N TYR A 55 18.28 20.61 3.06
CA TYR A 55 17.43 19.46 3.28
C TYR A 55 17.09 19.33 4.76
N TYR A 56 15.83 19.15 5.12
CA TYR A 56 15.37 18.86 6.47
C TYR A 56 14.27 17.80 6.47
N GLU A 57 14.16 17.06 7.58
CA GLU A 57 13.08 16.10 7.78
C GLU A 57 11.84 16.82 8.29
N GLU A 58 10.70 16.54 7.68
CA GLU A 58 9.38 16.95 8.18
C GLU A 58 8.59 15.71 8.58
N THR A 59 7.92 15.79 9.72
CA THR A 59 7.09 14.69 10.23
C THR A 59 5.63 15.10 10.21
N TRP A 60 4.82 14.29 9.55
CA TRP A 60 3.39 14.44 9.44
C TRP A 60 2.71 13.32 10.23
N LEU A 61 1.62 13.63 10.92
CA LEU A 61 0.73 12.60 11.45
C LEU A 61 -0.20 12.18 10.33
N THR A 62 -0.50 10.88 10.27
CA THR A 62 -1.34 10.33 9.21
C THR A 62 -2.28 9.26 9.72
N ASP A 63 -3.47 9.22 9.13
CA ASP A 63 -4.43 8.12 9.20
C ASP A 63 -4.63 7.55 7.80
N ILE A 64 -4.20 6.31 7.58
CA ILE A 64 -4.37 5.62 6.30
C ILE A 64 -5.39 4.49 6.49
N THR A 65 -6.46 4.51 5.70
CA THR A 65 -7.48 3.47 5.72
C THR A 65 -7.45 2.67 4.43
N PHE A 66 -7.25 1.36 4.53
CA PHE A 66 -7.37 0.41 3.43
C PHE A 66 -8.71 -0.32 3.53
N VAL A 67 -9.46 -0.35 2.44
CA VAL A 67 -10.71 -1.11 2.32
C VAL A 67 -10.54 -2.10 1.17
N GLN A 68 -10.54 -3.39 1.49
CA GLN A 68 -10.41 -4.47 0.51
C GLN A 68 -11.74 -4.68 -0.24
N ASP A 69 -11.71 -4.89 -1.55
CA ASP A 69 -12.90 -5.06 -2.42
C ASP A 69 -13.58 -6.43 -2.28
N GLY A 70 -13.25 -7.20 -1.26
CA GLY A 70 -13.78 -8.53 -0.93
C GLY A 70 -12.67 -9.46 -0.47
N ASP A 71 -13.03 -10.53 0.21
CA ASP A 71 -12.12 -11.42 0.95
C ASP A 71 -11.00 -12.05 0.10
N PHE A 72 -11.21 -12.15 -1.22
CA PHE A 72 -10.23 -12.71 -2.16
C PHE A 72 -9.63 -11.67 -3.11
N SER A 73 -9.87 -10.38 -2.88
CA SER A 73 -9.27 -9.31 -3.66
C SER A 73 -7.84 -9.03 -3.20
N ARG A 74 -6.95 -8.77 -4.14
CA ARG A 74 -5.59 -8.28 -3.85
C ARG A 74 -5.52 -6.77 -3.64
N GLY A 75 -6.64 -6.07 -3.59
CA GLY A 75 -6.68 -4.63 -3.48
C GLY A 75 -8.08 -4.11 -3.24
N GLY A 76 -8.22 -2.80 -3.35
CA GLY A 76 -9.44 -2.08 -3.12
C GLY A 76 -9.23 -0.58 -3.20
N TYR A 77 -9.88 0.17 -2.34
CA TYR A 77 -9.74 1.60 -2.25
C TYR A 77 -9.32 2.03 -0.84
N GLY A 78 -8.88 3.27 -0.69
CA GLY A 78 -8.47 3.79 0.60
C GLY A 78 -8.57 5.30 0.70
N TYR A 79 -8.29 5.77 1.90
CA TYR A 79 -8.26 7.19 2.24
C TYR A 79 -7.04 7.47 3.10
N GLU A 80 -6.41 8.61 2.88
CA GLU A 80 -5.31 9.13 3.67
C GLU A 80 -5.67 10.52 4.18
N TYR A 81 -5.43 10.73 5.46
CA TYR A 81 -5.60 12.01 6.14
C TYR A 81 -4.27 12.39 6.76
N ASP A 82 -3.67 13.46 6.28
CA ASP A 82 -2.39 13.96 6.75
C ASP A 82 -2.57 15.26 7.52
N TYR A 83 -1.88 15.34 8.63
CA TYR A 83 -1.89 16.51 9.52
C TYR A 83 -0.48 17.09 9.57
N SER A 84 -0.29 18.27 8.98
CA SER A 84 0.99 18.96 9.04
C SER A 84 1.28 19.50 10.43
N PRO A 85 2.56 19.73 10.77
CA PRO A 85 2.93 20.39 12.04
C PRO A 85 2.31 21.78 12.21
N ASP A 86 1.99 22.47 11.12
CA ASP A 86 1.36 23.81 11.10
C ASP A 86 -0.17 23.77 11.17
N GLY A 87 -0.76 22.57 11.31
CA GLY A 87 -2.21 22.37 11.48
C GLY A 87 -3.00 22.37 10.17
N TYR A 88 -2.37 22.16 9.03
CA TYR A 88 -3.07 21.90 7.78
C TYR A 88 -3.48 20.43 7.71
N GLU A 89 -4.68 20.19 7.21
CA GLU A 89 -5.21 18.86 6.95
C GLU A 89 -5.27 18.62 5.45
N PHE A 90 -4.78 17.46 5.01
CA PHE A 90 -4.89 16.98 3.64
C PHE A 90 -5.67 15.68 3.65
N ARG A 91 -6.55 15.52 2.67
CA ARG A 91 -7.33 14.31 2.49
C ARG A 91 -7.16 13.84 1.05
N ASN A 92 -6.68 12.61 0.91
CA ASN A 92 -6.50 11.97 -0.36
C ASN A 92 -7.32 10.67 -0.41
N ARG A 93 -7.81 10.33 -1.59
CA ARG A 93 -8.35 9.02 -1.89
C ARG A 93 -7.40 8.31 -2.84
N PHE A 94 -7.29 7.00 -2.69
CA PHE A 94 -6.50 6.16 -3.57
C PHE A 94 -7.20 4.82 -3.84
N ASP A 95 -6.90 4.23 -4.99
CA ASP A 95 -7.10 2.82 -5.23
C ASP A 95 -5.78 2.10 -4.92
N TRP A 96 -5.83 0.83 -4.49
CA TRP A 96 -4.62 0.11 -4.14
C TRP A 96 -4.67 -1.34 -4.58
N THR A 97 -3.49 -1.95 -4.74
CA THR A 97 -3.35 -3.38 -5.04
C THR A 97 -2.02 -3.93 -4.56
N VAL A 98 -2.02 -5.18 -4.14
CA VAL A 98 -0.80 -5.96 -3.86
C VAL A 98 -0.42 -6.76 -5.09
N ARG A 99 0.85 -6.71 -5.48
CA ARG A 99 1.41 -7.51 -6.57
C ARG A 99 2.84 -7.93 -6.23
N ASN A 100 3.10 -9.23 -6.18
CA ASN A 100 4.42 -9.80 -5.89
C ASN A 100 5.03 -9.21 -4.61
N GLY A 101 4.24 -9.11 -3.55
CA GLY A 101 4.66 -8.59 -2.26
C GLY A 101 4.90 -7.07 -2.22
N ARG A 102 4.48 -6.31 -3.21
CA ARG A 102 4.52 -4.84 -3.25
C ARG A 102 3.13 -4.28 -3.19
N ILE A 103 2.97 -3.15 -2.49
CA ILE A 103 1.69 -2.44 -2.38
C ILE A 103 1.77 -1.21 -3.28
N TYR A 104 0.86 -1.10 -4.24
CA TYR A 104 0.74 0.04 -5.15
C TYR A 104 -0.45 0.87 -4.73
N LEU A 105 -0.25 2.18 -4.61
CA LEU A 105 -1.28 3.18 -4.29
C LEU A 105 -1.41 4.12 -5.48
N TYR A 106 -2.62 4.28 -5.99
CA TYR A 106 -2.97 5.13 -7.13
C TYR A 106 -3.89 6.24 -6.63
N TYR A 107 -3.33 7.43 -6.38
CA TYR A 107 -4.07 8.56 -5.85
C TYR A 107 -4.91 9.24 -6.93
N ASP A 108 -6.06 9.82 -6.52
CA ASP A 108 -6.99 10.52 -7.43
C ASP A 108 -6.36 11.76 -8.09
N ASP A 109 -5.29 12.33 -7.53
CA ASP A 109 -4.52 13.44 -8.10
C ASP A 109 -3.52 13.03 -9.19
N GLY A 110 -3.42 11.72 -9.48
CA GLY A 110 -2.52 11.15 -10.47
C GLY A 110 -1.12 10.81 -9.91
N THR A 111 -0.91 10.91 -8.61
CA THR A 111 0.30 10.44 -7.94
C THR A 111 0.23 8.92 -7.79
N ASP A 112 1.29 8.23 -8.20
CA ASP A 112 1.44 6.78 -8.05
C ASP A 112 2.58 6.48 -7.08
N ILE A 113 2.29 5.76 -6.01
CA ILE A 113 3.24 5.36 -4.97
C ILE A 113 3.34 3.85 -4.91
N VAL A 114 4.53 3.34 -4.64
CA VAL A 114 4.77 1.93 -4.31
C VAL A 114 5.40 1.82 -2.92
N ILE A 115 4.91 0.88 -2.13
CA ILE A 115 5.52 0.48 -0.88
C ILE A 115 6.25 -0.84 -1.17
N ASP A 116 7.58 -0.77 -1.28
CA ASP A 116 8.42 -1.91 -1.69
C ASP A 116 9.14 -2.54 -0.50
N ARG A 117 9.70 -1.72 0.38
CA ARG A 117 10.46 -2.14 1.56
C ARG A 117 9.64 -1.86 2.82
N TYR A 118 8.98 -2.88 3.35
CA TYR A 118 8.13 -2.73 4.52
C TYR A 118 8.17 -3.95 5.43
N SER A 119 7.71 -3.74 6.65
CA SER A 119 7.44 -4.77 7.63
C SER A 119 6.01 -4.57 8.13
N GLN A 120 5.21 -5.61 8.03
CA GLN A 120 3.83 -5.63 8.49
C GLN A 120 3.64 -6.76 9.50
N THR A 121 3.00 -6.45 10.59
CA THR A 121 2.48 -7.39 11.58
C THR A 121 0.99 -7.10 11.77
N ARG A 122 0.33 -7.84 12.65
CA ARG A 122 -1.09 -7.64 12.92
C ARG A 122 -1.44 -6.21 13.36
N ASP A 123 -0.53 -5.54 14.08
CA ASP A 123 -0.76 -4.25 14.75
C ASP A 123 0.21 -3.14 14.33
N ARG A 124 1.25 -3.46 13.54
CA ARG A 124 2.28 -2.52 13.12
C ARG A 124 2.55 -2.61 11.63
N PHE A 125 2.70 -1.47 11.01
CA PHE A 125 3.05 -1.36 9.59
C PHE A 125 4.08 -0.24 9.43
N SER A 126 5.26 -0.56 8.92
CA SER A 126 6.32 0.41 8.70
C SER A 126 7.02 0.12 7.39
N GLY A 127 7.49 1.17 6.71
CA GLY A 127 8.13 1.00 5.42
C GLY A 127 8.53 2.30 4.79
N ILE A 128 8.72 2.25 3.48
CA ILE A 128 9.12 3.37 2.66
C ILE A 128 8.11 3.51 1.52
N PHE A 129 7.61 4.73 1.34
CA PHE A 129 6.91 5.16 0.15
C PHE A 129 7.93 5.50 -0.91
N CYS A 130 7.80 4.93 -2.08
CA CYS A 130 8.65 5.21 -3.24
C CYS A 130 7.78 5.73 -4.40
N ASP A 131 8.33 6.59 -5.23
CA ASP A 131 7.71 6.91 -6.52
C ASP A 131 7.57 5.64 -7.36
N ALA A 132 6.36 5.38 -7.90
CA ALA A 132 6.10 4.12 -8.59
C ALA A 132 6.79 4.00 -9.97
N ARG A 133 7.33 5.10 -10.51
CA ARG A 133 8.02 5.12 -11.81
C ARG A 133 9.52 4.99 -11.66
N THR A 134 10.11 5.71 -10.69
CA THR A 134 11.57 5.76 -10.48
C THR A 134 12.04 4.83 -9.38
N PHE A 135 11.17 4.44 -8.47
CA PHE A 135 11.46 3.70 -7.23
C PHE A 135 12.36 4.49 -6.26
N ASP A 136 12.44 5.81 -6.43
CA ASP A 136 13.11 6.68 -5.49
C ASP A 136 12.32 6.78 -4.18
N ASP A 137 13.04 6.86 -3.06
CA ASP A 137 12.44 7.01 -1.73
C ASP A 137 11.80 8.40 -1.59
N VAL A 138 10.51 8.44 -1.29
CA VAL A 138 9.74 9.68 -1.09
C VAL A 138 9.59 9.98 0.39
N ALA A 139 9.19 8.98 1.17
CA ALA A 139 8.95 9.12 2.60
C ALA A 139 9.11 7.79 3.33
N SER A 140 9.41 7.83 4.62
CA SER A 140 9.33 6.67 5.50
C SER A 140 8.13 6.79 6.43
N PHE A 141 7.54 5.67 6.83
CA PHE A 141 6.37 5.67 7.72
C PHE A 141 6.47 4.63 8.84
N ARG A 142 5.77 4.92 9.93
CA ARG A 142 5.54 3.99 11.04
C ARG A 142 4.13 4.16 11.55
N LEU A 143 3.31 3.12 11.40
CA LEU A 143 1.89 3.13 11.70
C LEU A 143 1.55 1.99 12.66
N ILE A 144 0.49 2.20 13.43
CA ILE A 144 -0.16 1.17 14.26
C ILE A 144 -1.60 0.99 13.77
N LYS A 145 -2.11 -0.23 13.82
CA LYS A 145 -3.49 -0.52 13.46
C LYS A 145 -4.42 -0.02 14.54
N THR A 146 -5.34 0.86 14.19
CA THR A 146 -6.32 1.46 15.12
C THR A 146 -7.73 0.95 14.91
N SER A 147 -8.04 0.44 13.73
CA SER A 147 -9.34 -0.15 13.41
C SER A 147 -9.20 -1.30 12.43
N ASP A 148 -10.06 -2.30 12.59
CA ASP A 148 -10.17 -3.45 11.69
C ASP A 148 -11.50 -3.32 10.91
N ASN A 149 -11.44 -2.92 9.64
CA ASN A 149 -12.61 -2.67 8.81
C ASN A 149 -13.30 -3.95 8.28
N ARG A 150 -13.00 -5.12 8.84
CA ARG A 150 -13.50 -6.42 8.39
C ARG A 150 -15.02 -6.56 8.35
N TYR A 151 -15.73 -5.66 9.02
CA TYR A 151 -17.19 -5.68 9.12
C TYR A 151 -17.88 -4.51 8.41
N TRP A 152 -17.13 -3.63 7.76
CA TRP A 152 -17.67 -2.42 7.14
C TRP A 152 -17.14 -2.24 5.72
N ALA A 153 -17.55 -3.10 4.81
CA ALA A 153 -17.49 -2.79 3.38
C ALA A 153 -18.79 -2.05 3.02
N PRO A 154 -18.80 -0.72 2.84
CA PRO A 154 -19.92 -0.07 2.21
C PRO A 154 -20.02 -0.61 0.79
N THR A 155 -21.14 -1.26 0.48
CA THR A 155 -21.48 -1.54 -0.92
C THR A 155 -21.24 -0.29 -1.75
N ARG A 156 -20.59 -0.40 -2.91
CA ARG A 156 -20.18 0.66 -3.87
C ARG A 156 -21.28 1.63 -4.34
N SER A 157 -22.34 1.82 -3.56
CA SER A 157 -23.53 2.61 -3.90
C SER A 157 -23.53 4.03 -3.32
N ALA A 158 -22.54 4.45 -2.58
CA ALA A 158 -22.46 5.82 -2.08
C ALA A 158 -21.29 6.54 -2.76
N ASN A 159 -21.61 7.32 -3.78
CA ASN A 159 -20.71 8.34 -4.32
C ASN A 159 -20.26 9.24 -3.15
N PRO A 160 -18.99 9.30 -2.76
CA PRO A 160 -18.55 10.28 -1.78
C PRO A 160 -18.73 11.66 -2.38
N ALA A 161 -19.22 12.58 -1.57
CA ALA A 161 -19.41 13.97 -1.94
C ALA A 161 -18.08 14.57 -2.47
N PRO A 162 -18.14 15.54 -3.42
CA PRO A 162 -16.97 16.16 -4.00
C PRO A 162 -16.11 16.80 -2.91
N THR A 163 -14.81 16.64 -3.03
CA THR A 163 -13.75 17.15 -2.17
C THR A 163 -13.80 18.69 -2.15
N ASP A 164 -14.49 19.28 -1.21
CA ASP A 164 -14.29 20.69 -0.88
C ASP A 164 -13.00 20.82 -0.08
N SER A 165 -12.02 21.47 -0.68
CA SER A 165 -10.81 21.92 0.01
C SER A 165 -11.21 22.83 1.15
N ILE A 166 -11.18 22.32 2.37
CA ILE A 166 -11.45 23.12 3.57
C ILE A 166 -10.27 24.07 3.75
N LYS A 167 -10.47 25.33 3.37
CA LYS A 167 -9.57 26.43 3.73
C LYS A 167 -9.51 26.52 5.24
N GLY A 168 -8.29 26.39 5.78
CA GLY A 168 -8.01 26.57 7.19
C GLY A 168 -8.52 27.90 7.77
N PRO A 169 -8.60 28.06 9.08
CA PRO A 169 -9.20 29.21 9.74
C PRO A 169 -8.47 30.50 9.36
N ARG A 170 -9.22 31.46 8.86
CA ARG A 170 -8.73 32.86 8.71
C ARG A 170 -8.47 33.43 10.12
N LYS A 171 -7.28 34.00 10.28
CA LYS A 171 -6.97 34.88 11.41
C LYS A 171 -7.87 36.10 11.40
#